data_fe9a7d39f561fed86c0b7df4485d6206
#
_entry.id   fe9a7d39f561fed86c0b7df4485d6206
#
_cell.length_a   1.000
_cell.length_b   1.000
_cell.length_c   1.000
_cell.angle_alpha   90.00
_cell.angle_beta   90.00
_cell.angle_gamma   90.00
#
_symmetry.space_group_name_H-M   'P 1'
#
loop_
_entity.id
_entity.type
_entity.pdbx_description
1 polymer ?
#
loop_
_entity_poly.entity_id
_entity_poly.type
_entity_poly.pdbx_seq_one_letter_code
_entity_poly.pdbx_strand_id
1 'polypeptide(L)'
;IRAEIVAFADLLECGSLAAAKAKGLTISCDLNYRGKLWTREHAQKVMTELCQYVDICIANEEDAKDVFGIEAETADIYGGVIDRDGYKSVAKQLADKFGFEMVAITLRESRSASDNGWSAMLYNAADDEYCFSKKYDLHIIDRVGGGDSFGGGLIYSLLNGKDTQAAVEFAVAASALKHSVEGDYNMVTVSEVEKLANGDGSGRIQR
;
A
#
# COMPACT_ATOMS: atom_id res chain seq x y z
N ILE A 1 8.53 -9.70 -17.50
CA ILE A 1 7.84 -8.56 -16.86
C ILE A 1 8.84 -7.96 -15.89
N ARG A 2 9.29 -6.73 -16.13
CA ARG A 2 10.13 -5.99 -15.18
C ARG A 2 9.21 -5.01 -14.47
N ALA A 3 8.94 -5.29 -13.19
CA ALA A 3 8.42 -4.27 -12.27
C ALA A 3 9.64 -3.46 -11.80
N GLU A 4 9.75 -2.21 -12.19
CA GLU A 4 10.70 -1.29 -11.60
C GLU A 4 9.94 -0.43 -10.60
N ILE A 5 10.25 -0.62 -9.32
CA ILE A 5 9.76 0.24 -8.24
C ILE A 5 10.60 1.52 -8.31
N VAL A 6 9.95 2.61 -8.65
CA VAL A 6 10.60 3.92 -8.71
C VAL A 6 10.20 4.72 -7.48
N ALA A 7 11.09 4.78 -6.50
CA ALA A 7 10.99 5.64 -5.33
C ALA A 7 12.08 6.73 -5.39
N PHE A 8 11.95 7.73 -6.30
CA PHE A 8 12.82 8.92 -6.27
C PHE A 8 12.14 10.13 -6.89
N ALA A 9 11.82 11.11 -6.07
CA ALA A 9 11.06 12.27 -6.46
C ALA A 9 11.84 13.31 -7.28
N ASP A 10 13.14 13.44 -7.12
CA ASP A 10 13.92 14.55 -7.73
C ASP A 10 14.76 14.17 -8.95
N LEU A 11 14.84 12.89 -9.32
CA LEU A 11 15.73 12.42 -10.39
C LEU A 11 15.02 11.78 -11.57
N LEU A 12 13.72 11.59 -11.49
CA LEU A 12 12.96 11.04 -12.61
C LEU A 12 12.24 12.16 -13.31
N GLU A 13 12.88 12.65 -14.31
CA GLU A 13 12.19 13.38 -15.35
C GLU A 13 10.95 12.60 -15.76
N CYS A 14 9.79 13.25 -15.85
CA CYS A 14 8.56 12.66 -16.40
C CYS A 14 8.81 11.84 -17.68
N GLY A 15 9.91 12.08 -18.34
CA GLY A 15 10.36 11.36 -19.52
C GLY A 15 10.58 9.86 -19.33
N SER A 16 11.07 9.39 -18.18
CA SER A 16 11.27 7.95 -17.95
C SER A 16 9.96 7.21 -17.71
N LEU A 17 9.01 7.81 -16.97
CA LEU A 17 7.68 7.25 -16.76
C LEU A 17 6.86 7.27 -18.05
N ALA A 18 6.90 8.36 -18.80
CA ALA A 18 6.28 8.47 -20.11
C ALA A 18 6.81 7.39 -21.08
N ALA A 19 8.13 7.15 -21.08
CA ALA A 19 8.74 6.12 -21.91
C ALA A 19 8.33 4.69 -21.46
N ALA A 20 8.17 4.46 -20.15
CA ALA A 20 7.67 3.19 -19.62
C ALA A 20 6.21 2.96 -20.05
N LYS A 21 5.35 3.96 -19.92
CA LYS A 21 3.95 3.91 -20.40
C LYS A 21 3.88 3.66 -21.90
N ALA A 22 4.69 4.34 -22.70
CA ALA A 22 4.74 4.13 -24.15
C ALA A 22 5.14 2.71 -24.55
N LYS A 23 5.83 1.97 -23.65
CA LYS A 23 6.17 0.56 -23.83
C LYS A 23 5.11 -0.41 -23.26
N GLY A 24 3.99 0.11 -22.77
CA GLY A 24 2.91 -0.70 -22.17
C GLY A 24 3.28 -1.32 -20.83
N LEU A 25 4.20 -0.70 -20.07
CA LEU A 25 4.52 -1.17 -18.72
C LEU A 25 3.50 -0.65 -17.72
N THR A 26 3.11 -1.52 -16.78
CA THR A 26 2.33 -1.13 -15.60
C THR A 26 3.26 -0.47 -14.59
N ILE A 27 2.89 0.70 -14.11
CA ILE A 27 3.66 1.51 -13.17
C ILE A 27 2.96 1.52 -11.83
N SER A 28 3.65 1.07 -10.77
CA SER A 28 3.19 1.22 -9.39
C SER A 28 4.02 2.27 -8.66
N CYS A 29 3.38 3.02 -7.77
CA CYS A 29 4.02 4.02 -6.93
C CYS A 29 3.51 3.92 -5.50
N ASP A 30 4.43 3.80 -4.53
CA ASP A 30 4.17 4.05 -3.12
C ASP A 30 4.41 5.54 -2.87
N LEU A 31 3.40 6.29 -2.42
CA LEU A 31 3.50 7.73 -2.16
C LEU A 31 4.53 8.04 -1.09
N ASN A 32 4.58 7.23 -0.05
CA ASN A 32 5.65 7.15 0.94
C ASN A 32 6.21 8.51 1.39
N TYR A 33 5.33 9.47 1.68
CA TYR A 33 5.72 10.83 2.03
C TYR A 33 6.63 10.88 3.27
N ARG A 34 7.66 11.70 3.19
CA ARG A 34 8.62 11.91 4.28
C ARG A 34 8.87 13.40 4.47
N GLY A 35 8.16 14.02 5.43
CA GLY A 35 8.26 15.44 5.74
C GLY A 35 9.66 15.92 6.16
N LYS A 36 10.61 15.02 6.46
CA LYS A 36 12.01 15.36 6.71
C LYS A 36 12.84 15.49 5.43
N LEU A 37 12.35 14.99 4.30
CA LEU A 37 13.07 15.02 3.03
C LEU A 37 12.60 16.16 2.13
N TRP A 38 11.32 16.49 2.16
CA TRP A 38 10.72 17.55 1.34
C TRP A 38 9.45 18.12 1.96
N THR A 39 9.05 19.31 1.50
CA THR A 39 7.82 19.96 1.98
C THR A 39 6.59 19.38 1.28
N ARG A 40 5.41 19.53 1.90
CA ARG A 40 4.14 19.09 1.31
C ARG A 40 3.88 19.78 -0.04
N GLU A 41 4.14 21.07 -0.14
CA GLU A 41 3.96 21.84 -1.38
C GLU A 41 4.84 21.29 -2.52
N HIS A 42 6.09 20.95 -2.21
CA HIS A 42 7.01 20.38 -3.19
C HIS A 42 6.57 18.96 -3.57
N ALA A 43 6.24 18.11 -2.59
CA ALA A 43 5.71 16.79 -2.83
C ALA A 43 4.44 16.82 -3.69
N GLN A 44 3.49 17.69 -3.36
CA GLN A 44 2.25 17.86 -4.13
C GLN A 44 2.53 18.22 -5.59
N LYS A 45 3.42 19.19 -5.82
CA LYS A 45 3.78 19.60 -7.18
C LYS A 45 4.35 18.43 -7.98
N VAL A 46 5.39 17.80 -7.47
CA VAL A 46 6.11 16.73 -8.17
C VAL A 46 5.21 15.50 -8.36
N MET A 47 4.55 15.03 -7.28
CA MET A 47 3.73 13.83 -7.34
C MET A 47 2.47 14.02 -8.20
N THR A 48 1.92 15.24 -8.30
CA THR A 48 0.79 15.52 -9.21
C THR A 48 1.19 15.31 -10.67
N GLU A 49 2.42 15.63 -11.04
CA GLU A 49 2.94 15.39 -12.39
C GLU A 49 3.27 13.90 -12.62
N LEU A 50 3.94 13.25 -11.66
CA LEU A 50 4.35 11.85 -11.78
C LEU A 50 3.17 10.87 -11.76
N CYS A 51 2.17 11.11 -10.91
CA CYS A 51 1.02 10.23 -10.74
C CYS A 51 0.12 10.12 -11.97
N GLN A 52 0.25 11.02 -12.95
CA GLN A 52 -0.43 10.89 -14.25
C GLN A 52 0.06 9.68 -15.07
N TYR A 53 1.21 9.11 -14.72
CA TYR A 53 1.78 7.93 -15.39
C TYR A 53 1.59 6.65 -14.58
N VAL A 54 1.06 6.73 -13.35
CA VAL A 54 0.94 5.62 -12.42
C VAL A 54 -0.37 4.88 -12.66
N ASP A 55 -0.31 3.56 -12.63
CA ASP A 55 -1.48 2.67 -12.73
C ASP A 55 -1.94 2.21 -11.35
N ILE A 56 -0.99 1.92 -10.45
CA ILE A 56 -1.26 1.38 -9.13
C ILE A 56 -0.66 2.30 -8.07
N CYS A 57 -1.53 2.96 -7.30
CA CYS A 57 -1.13 3.80 -6.18
C CYS A 57 -1.12 2.99 -4.88
N ILE A 58 -0.02 3.07 -4.13
CA ILE A 58 0.07 2.53 -2.77
C ILE A 58 0.25 3.71 -1.82
N ALA A 59 -0.51 3.74 -0.74
CA ALA A 59 -0.52 4.82 0.24
C ALA A 59 -0.79 4.29 1.65
N ASN A 60 -0.49 5.10 2.63
CA ASN A 60 -1.02 4.92 3.99
C ASN A 60 -2.14 5.95 4.25
N GLU A 61 -2.71 5.92 5.45
CA GLU A 61 -3.82 6.78 5.85
C GLU A 61 -3.51 8.29 5.80
N GLU A 62 -2.23 8.68 5.88
CA GLU A 62 -1.82 10.08 5.91
C GLU A 62 -1.33 10.59 4.55
N ASP A 63 -0.80 9.71 3.69
CA ASP A 63 -0.16 10.11 2.43
C ASP A 63 -1.09 10.85 1.47
N ALA A 64 -2.35 10.41 1.33
CA ALA A 64 -3.32 11.06 0.45
C ALA A 64 -3.58 12.52 0.87
N LYS A 65 -3.66 12.76 2.17
CA LYS A 65 -3.80 14.10 2.75
C LYS A 65 -2.53 14.91 2.58
N ASP A 66 -1.39 14.35 2.96
CA ASP A 66 -0.12 15.08 3.01
C ASP A 66 0.40 15.43 1.60
N VAL A 67 0.20 14.53 0.63
CA VAL A 67 0.68 14.73 -0.74
C VAL A 67 -0.33 15.47 -1.61
N PHE A 68 -1.62 15.17 -1.49
CA PHE A 68 -2.64 15.69 -2.41
C PHE A 68 -3.73 16.53 -1.76
N GLY A 69 -3.76 16.63 -0.44
CA GLY A 69 -4.83 17.30 0.30
C GLY A 69 -6.18 16.57 0.21
N ILE A 70 -6.17 15.27 -0.12
CA ILE A 70 -7.38 14.45 -0.21
C ILE A 70 -7.65 13.81 1.13
N GLU A 71 -8.79 14.17 1.72
CA GLU A 71 -9.25 13.67 3.03
C GLU A 71 -10.63 13.03 2.91
N ALA A 72 -10.95 12.12 3.81
CA ALA A 72 -12.30 11.63 3.97
C ALA A 72 -13.20 12.75 4.52
N GLU A 73 -14.40 12.91 3.98
CA GLU A 73 -15.35 13.94 4.41
C GLU A 73 -15.84 13.75 5.86
N THR A 74 -15.69 12.56 6.43
CA THR A 74 -16.24 12.15 7.74
C THR A 74 -15.20 11.58 8.70
N ALA A 75 -13.89 11.83 8.50
CA ALA A 75 -12.85 11.23 9.31
C ALA A 75 -12.91 11.64 10.78
N ASP A 76 -13.63 10.90 11.60
CA ASP A 76 -13.46 10.89 13.05
C ASP A 76 -12.22 10.03 13.41
N ILE A 77 -11.05 10.59 13.18
CA ILE A 77 -9.73 9.94 13.36
C ILE A 77 -9.46 9.64 14.85
N TYR A 78 -10.23 10.19 15.76
CA TYR A 78 -10.01 10.11 17.20
C TYR A 78 -10.67 8.90 17.89
N GLY A 79 -11.52 8.14 17.20
CA GLY A 79 -12.25 7.02 17.79
C GLY A 79 -11.58 5.66 17.77
N GLY A 80 -10.42 5.50 17.11
CA GLY A 80 -9.73 4.20 17.00
C GLY A 80 -10.46 3.16 16.14
N VAL A 81 -11.55 3.52 15.50
CA VAL A 81 -12.32 2.69 14.57
C VAL A 81 -11.97 3.11 13.15
N ILE A 82 -11.57 2.14 12.33
CA ILE A 82 -11.30 2.38 10.90
C ILE A 82 -12.61 2.79 10.21
N ASP A 83 -12.68 4.04 9.76
CA ASP A 83 -13.78 4.54 8.94
C ASP A 83 -13.65 3.99 7.51
N ARG A 84 -14.27 2.84 7.27
CA ARG A 84 -14.20 2.17 5.95
C ARG A 84 -14.76 3.03 4.81
N ASP A 85 -15.81 3.79 5.06
CA ASP A 85 -16.44 4.59 4.01
C ASP A 85 -15.60 5.84 3.70
N GLY A 86 -14.94 6.40 4.70
CA GLY A 86 -13.94 7.44 4.50
C GLY A 86 -12.78 6.97 3.61
N TYR A 87 -12.23 5.79 3.86
CA TYR A 87 -11.14 5.24 3.03
C TYR A 87 -11.58 4.90 1.60
N LYS A 88 -12.81 4.39 1.40
CA LYS A 88 -13.37 4.20 0.06
C LYS A 88 -13.46 5.53 -0.70
N SER A 89 -13.95 6.59 -0.03
CA SER A 89 -14.03 7.93 -0.62
C SER A 89 -12.65 8.44 -1.04
N VAL A 90 -11.63 8.29 -0.19
CA VAL A 90 -10.26 8.70 -0.50
C VAL A 90 -9.70 7.93 -1.70
N ALA A 91 -9.84 6.60 -1.72
CA ALA A 91 -9.35 5.78 -2.82
C ALA A 91 -10.01 6.13 -4.15
N LYS A 92 -11.33 6.37 -4.13
CA LYS A 92 -12.07 6.78 -5.31
C LYS A 92 -11.62 8.16 -5.81
N GLN A 93 -11.48 9.14 -4.92
CA GLN A 93 -11.00 10.47 -5.29
C GLN A 93 -9.58 10.42 -5.92
N LEU A 94 -8.69 9.58 -5.38
CA LEU A 94 -7.36 9.38 -5.94
C LEU A 94 -7.43 8.77 -7.35
N ALA A 95 -8.23 7.71 -7.53
CA ALA A 95 -8.42 7.07 -8.83
C ALA A 95 -9.05 8.01 -9.85
N ASP A 96 -10.11 8.73 -9.47
CA ASP A 96 -10.80 9.68 -10.35
C ASP A 96 -9.88 10.85 -10.77
N LYS A 97 -9.02 11.32 -9.86
CA LYS A 97 -8.12 12.45 -10.10
C LYS A 97 -6.95 12.10 -11.04
N PHE A 98 -6.36 10.92 -10.89
CA PHE A 98 -5.12 10.55 -11.58
C PHE A 98 -5.30 9.44 -12.62
N GLY A 99 -6.47 8.78 -12.65
CA GLY A 99 -6.72 7.66 -13.53
C GLY A 99 -6.09 6.36 -13.07
N PHE A 100 -5.86 6.18 -11.76
CA PHE A 100 -5.32 4.93 -11.23
C PHE A 100 -6.27 3.77 -11.51
N GLU A 101 -5.72 2.65 -11.99
CA GLU A 101 -6.45 1.39 -12.13
C GLU A 101 -6.73 0.75 -10.76
N MET A 102 -5.76 0.89 -9.83
CA MET A 102 -5.89 0.39 -8.47
C MET A 102 -5.33 1.37 -7.43
N VAL A 103 -5.97 1.41 -6.26
CA VAL A 103 -5.49 2.17 -5.10
C VAL A 103 -5.46 1.26 -3.88
N ALA A 104 -4.27 1.04 -3.33
CA ALA A 104 -4.07 0.28 -2.10
C ALA A 104 -3.77 1.22 -0.93
N ILE A 105 -4.54 1.11 0.15
CA ILE A 105 -4.33 1.91 1.37
C ILE A 105 -4.08 0.97 2.54
N THR A 106 -2.89 1.08 3.16
CA THR A 106 -2.59 0.39 4.41
C THR A 106 -3.28 1.08 5.57
N LEU A 107 -3.86 0.30 6.48
CA LEU A 107 -4.67 0.76 7.59
C LEU A 107 -4.05 0.28 8.90
N ARG A 108 -3.65 1.24 9.74
CA ARG A 108 -2.99 0.95 11.00
C ARG A 108 -3.81 1.46 12.18
N GLU A 109 -4.11 0.58 13.12
CA GLU A 109 -4.65 0.93 14.43
C GLU A 109 -3.52 0.96 15.46
N SER A 110 -3.01 2.13 15.77
CA SER A 110 -1.94 2.28 16.77
C SER A 110 -2.50 2.17 18.18
N ARG A 111 -2.15 1.10 18.91
CA ARG A 111 -2.52 0.89 20.32
C ARG A 111 -1.38 1.26 21.25
N SER A 112 -0.17 0.93 20.86
CA SER A 112 1.08 1.29 21.54
C SER A 112 2.22 1.44 20.53
N ALA A 113 3.42 1.73 21.04
CA ALA A 113 4.62 1.75 20.19
C ALA A 113 4.89 0.37 19.52
N SER A 114 4.51 -0.73 20.17
CA SER A 114 4.79 -2.09 19.67
C SER A 114 3.55 -2.89 19.30
N ASP A 115 2.36 -2.47 19.70
CA ASP A 115 1.13 -3.25 19.46
C ASP A 115 0.20 -2.47 18.54
N ASN A 116 -0.04 -3.01 17.35
CA ASN A 116 -0.88 -2.38 16.32
C ASN A 116 -1.85 -3.39 15.70
N GLY A 117 -3.04 -2.90 15.33
CA GLY A 117 -3.86 -3.57 14.33
C GLY A 117 -3.33 -3.22 12.94
N TRP A 118 -3.23 -4.19 12.06
CA TRP A 118 -2.71 -4.06 10.71
C TRP A 118 -3.66 -4.67 9.69
N SER A 119 -4.08 -3.88 8.73
CA SER A 119 -4.97 -4.29 7.63
C SER A 119 -4.75 -3.39 6.42
N ALA A 120 -5.45 -3.63 5.33
CA ALA A 120 -5.44 -2.74 4.17
C ALA A 120 -6.76 -2.82 3.41
N MET A 121 -6.95 -1.85 2.53
CA MET A 121 -7.97 -1.84 1.50
C MET A 121 -7.32 -1.77 0.13
N LEU A 122 -7.88 -2.49 -0.84
CA LEU A 122 -7.55 -2.38 -2.26
C LEU A 122 -8.82 -2.01 -3.02
N TYR A 123 -8.76 -0.91 -3.76
CA TYR A 123 -9.78 -0.47 -4.68
C TYR A 123 -9.38 -0.83 -6.10
N ASN A 124 -10.28 -1.47 -6.84
CA ASN A 124 -10.15 -1.74 -8.27
C ASN A 124 -11.14 -0.82 -9.02
N ALA A 125 -10.62 0.13 -9.76
CA ALA A 125 -11.43 1.14 -10.43
C ALA A 125 -12.22 0.57 -11.63
N ALA A 126 -11.75 -0.50 -12.27
CA ALA A 126 -12.44 -1.10 -13.42
C ALA A 126 -13.80 -1.71 -13.02
N ASP A 127 -13.86 -2.31 -11.83
CA ASP A 127 -15.05 -2.99 -11.33
C ASP A 127 -15.78 -2.20 -10.25
N ASP A 128 -15.29 -1.02 -9.87
CA ASP A 128 -15.70 -0.21 -8.70
C ASP A 128 -15.75 -1.06 -7.42
N GLU A 129 -14.76 -1.96 -7.26
CA GLU A 129 -14.71 -2.95 -6.19
C GLU A 129 -13.77 -2.51 -5.06
N TYR A 130 -14.25 -2.62 -3.81
CA TYR A 130 -13.49 -2.31 -2.60
C TYR A 130 -13.29 -3.56 -1.76
N CYS A 131 -12.08 -4.07 -1.71
CA CYS A 131 -11.70 -5.24 -0.93
C CYS A 131 -10.94 -4.83 0.33
N PHE A 132 -11.42 -5.26 1.50
CA PHE A 132 -10.73 -5.08 2.77
C PHE A 132 -10.12 -6.40 3.21
N SER A 133 -8.86 -6.36 3.62
CA SER A 133 -8.21 -7.54 4.18
C SER A 133 -8.70 -7.87 5.58
N LYS A 134 -8.33 -9.04 6.05
CA LYS A 134 -8.35 -9.37 7.48
C LYS A 134 -7.48 -8.39 8.25
N LYS A 135 -7.79 -8.22 9.52
CA LYS A 135 -6.97 -7.47 10.46
C LYS A 135 -6.09 -8.43 11.26
N TYR A 136 -4.80 -8.12 11.32
CA TYR A 136 -3.83 -8.80 12.18
C TYR A 136 -3.50 -7.93 13.38
N ASP A 137 -3.57 -8.52 14.59
CA ASP A 137 -3.08 -7.88 15.79
C ASP A 137 -1.59 -8.23 15.95
N LEU A 138 -0.73 -7.22 15.77
CA LEU A 138 0.70 -7.40 15.69
C LEU A 138 1.40 -6.88 16.96
N HIS A 139 2.34 -7.70 17.47
CA HIS A 139 3.41 -7.19 18.31
C HIS A 139 4.65 -6.98 17.44
N ILE A 140 4.99 -5.72 17.21
CA ILE A 140 6.00 -5.32 16.24
C ILE A 140 7.39 -5.50 16.84
N ILE A 141 8.21 -6.33 16.20
CA ILE A 141 9.64 -6.47 16.48
C ILE A 141 10.42 -5.39 15.73
N ASP A 142 10.14 -5.24 14.41
CA ASP A 142 10.73 -4.17 13.60
C ASP A 142 9.70 -3.64 12.58
N ARG A 143 9.66 -2.30 12.46
CA ARG A 143 8.74 -1.61 11.53
C ARG A 143 9.31 -1.43 10.14
N VAL A 144 10.64 -1.42 10.03
CA VAL A 144 11.32 -1.09 8.79
C VAL A 144 11.02 -2.17 7.74
N GLY A 145 10.68 -1.75 6.52
CA GLY A 145 10.35 -2.68 5.44
C GLY A 145 8.92 -3.26 5.46
N GLY A 146 8.07 -2.88 6.45
CA GLY A 146 6.68 -3.33 6.49
C GLY A 146 5.85 -2.87 5.29
N GLY A 147 5.98 -1.59 4.90
CA GLY A 147 5.36 -1.03 3.70
C GLY A 147 5.90 -1.65 2.42
N ASP A 148 7.24 -1.79 2.32
CA ASP A 148 7.89 -2.43 1.16
C ASP A 148 7.43 -3.88 0.98
N SER A 149 7.26 -4.61 2.10
CA SER A 149 6.73 -5.97 2.08
C SER A 149 5.27 -6.05 1.66
N PHE A 150 4.46 -5.05 2.03
CA PHE A 150 3.10 -4.92 1.53
C PHE A 150 3.08 -4.67 0.03
N GLY A 151 3.83 -3.68 -0.45
CA GLY A 151 3.93 -3.34 -1.87
C GLY A 151 4.45 -4.52 -2.70
N GLY A 152 5.53 -5.18 -2.24
CA GLY A 152 6.07 -6.37 -2.89
C GLY A 152 5.08 -7.53 -2.94
N GLY A 153 4.34 -7.78 -1.84
CA GLY A 153 3.28 -8.79 -1.79
C GLY A 153 2.11 -8.50 -2.72
N LEU A 154 1.70 -7.23 -2.82
CA LEU A 154 0.66 -6.79 -3.73
C LEU A 154 1.07 -7.00 -5.20
N ILE A 155 2.24 -6.51 -5.58
CA ILE A 155 2.78 -6.66 -6.94
C ILE A 155 2.93 -8.13 -7.30
N TYR A 156 3.49 -8.95 -6.39
CA TYR A 156 3.59 -10.40 -6.59
C TYR A 156 2.21 -11.02 -6.88
N SER A 157 1.21 -10.67 -6.09
CA SER A 157 -0.15 -11.23 -6.23
C SER A 157 -0.79 -10.86 -7.56
N LEU A 158 -0.69 -9.59 -7.97
CA LEU A 158 -1.23 -9.11 -9.25
C LEU A 158 -0.54 -9.76 -10.45
N LEU A 159 0.79 -9.91 -10.39
CA LEU A 159 1.57 -10.59 -11.44
C LEU A 159 1.23 -12.09 -11.56
N ASN A 160 0.76 -12.71 -10.48
CA ASN A 160 0.33 -14.11 -10.48
C ASN A 160 -1.18 -14.29 -10.69
N GLY A 161 -1.89 -13.23 -11.09
CA GLY A 161 -3.30 -13.28 -11.49
C GLY A 161 -4.27 -13.54 -10.33
N LYS A 162 -3.88 -13.20 -9.09
CA LYS A 162 -4.82 -13.24 -7.96
C LYS A 162 -5.89 -12.15 -8.14
N ASP A 163 -7.12 -12.44 -7.74
CA ASP A 163 -8.18 -11.44 -7.69
C ASP A 163 -7.92 -10.36 -6.64
N THR A 164 -8.72 -9.29 -6.64
CA THR A 164 -8.56 -8.11 -5.79
C THR A 164 -8.52 -8.48 -4.30
N GLN A 165 -9.43 -9.37 -3.86
CA GLN A 165 -9.51 -9.78 -2.46
C GLN A 165 -8.30 -10.65 -2.07
N ALA A 166 -7.93 -11.62 -2.89
CA ALA A 166 -6.77 -12.48 -2.63
C ALA A 166 -5.46 -11.70 -2.66
N ALA A 167 -5.36 -10.66 -3.51
CA ALA A 167 -4.19 -9.82 -3.61
C ALA A 167 -3.98 -8.98 -2.34
N VAL A 168 -5.02 -8.33 -1.82
CA VAL A 168 -4.91 -7.53 -0.59
C VAL A 168 -4.66 -8.42 0.64
N GLU A 169 -5.27 -9.61 0.72
CA GLU A 169 -5.02 -10.56 1.82
C GLU A 169 -3.56 -11.03 1.84
N PHE A 170 -3.00 -11.37 0.68
CA PHE A 170 -1.62 -11.80 0.56
C PHE A 170 -0.65 -10.65 0.92
N ALA A 171 -0.89 -9.44 0.42
CA ALA A 171 -0.06 -8.28 0.68
C ALA A 171 0.00 -7.93 2.18
N VAL A 172 -1.15 -7.93 2.85
CA VAL A 172 -1.21 -7.66 4.30
C VAL A 172 -0.55 -8.78 5.11
N ALA A 173 -0.74 -10.05 4.72
CA ALA A 173 -0.09 -11.18 5.39
C ALA A 173 1.45 -11.12 5.25
N ALA A 174 1.97 -10.79 4.07
CA ALA A 174 3.41 -10.60 3.85
C ALA A 174 3.98 -9.51 4.74
N SER A 175 3.28 -8.37 4.82
CA SER A 175 3.65 -7.25 5.68
C SER A 175 3.53 -7.61 7.17
N ALA A 176 2.48 -8.32 7.58
CA ALA A 176 2.30 -8.76 8.97
C ALA A 176 3.47 -9.65 9.43
N LEU A 177 3.88 -10.61 8.60
CA LEU A 177 5.04 -11.46 8.88
C LEU A 177 6.33 -10.65 8.97
N LYS A 178 6.52 -9.65 8.09
CA LYS A 178 7.70 -8.78 8.13
C LYS A 178 7.86 -8.07 9.49
N HIS A 179 6.78 -7.62 10.08
CA HIS A 179 6.81 -6.96 11.38
C HIS A 179 7.32 -7.85 12.53
N SER A 180 7.37 -9.17 12.33
CA SER A 180 7.92 -10.13 13.29
C SER A 180 9.40 -10.48 13.06
N VAL A 181 10.05 -9.87 12.07
CA VAL A 181 11.44 -10.12 11.68
C VAL A 181 12.26 -8.86 11.88
N GLU A 182 13.44 -8.98 12.49
CA GLU A 182 14.39 -7.87 12.62
C GLU A 182 14.98 -7.47 11.26
N GLY A 183 15.34 -6.19 11.13
CA GLY A 183 15.90 -5.62 9.91
C GLY A 183 14.85 -5.24 8.89
N ASP A 184 15.26 -4.67 7.77
CA ASP A 184 14.39 -4.13 6.72
C ASP A 184 14.00 -5.17 5.66
N TYR A 185 14.67 -6.30 5.61
CA TYR A 185 14.48 -7.33 4.59
C TYR A 185 13.43 -8.37 5.01
N ASN A 186 12.46 -8.62 4.14
CA ASN A 186 11.49 -9.68 4.38
C ASN A 186 12.05 -11.05 3.97
N MET A 187 12.17 -11.95 4.94
CA MET A 187 12.75 -13.29 4.75
C MET A 187 11.72 -14.40 4.69
N VAL A 188 10.43 -14.07 4.55
CA VAL A 188 9.35 -15.06 4.52
C VAL A 188 9.18 -15.65 3.11
N THR A 189 8.73 -16.89 3.06
CA THR A 189 8.39 -17.59 1.83
C THR A 189 6.95 -17.34 1.42
N VAL A 190 6.64 -17.52 0.13
CA VAL A 190 5.27 -17.46 -0.40
C VAL A 190 4.34 -18.40 0.36
N SER A 191 4.80 -19.63 0.66
CA SER A 191 4.02 -20.62 1.40
C SER A 191 3.65 -20.17 2.82
N GLU A 192 4.54 -19.45 3.51
CA GLU A 192 4.27 -18.91 4.84
C GLU A 192 3.23 -17.79 4.77
N VAL A 193 3.36 -16.91 3.77
CA VAL A 193 2.39 -15.84 3.55
C VAL A 193 1.01 -16.41 3.23
N GLU A 194 0.93 -17.40 2.32
CA GLU A 194 -0.33 -18.04 1.96
C GLU A 194 -1.00 -18.76 3.15
N LYS A 195 -0.23 -19.44 4.01
CA LYS A 195 -0.76 -20.04 5.23
C LYS A 195 -1.40 -19.01 6.15
N LEU A 196 -0.71 -17.89 6.37
CA LEU A 196 -1.25 -16.81 7.21
C LEU A 196 -2.50 -16.19 6.57
N ALA A 197 -2.45 -15.88 5.27
CA ALA A 197 -3.58 -15.30 4.53
C ALA A 197 -4.82 -16.21 4.57
N ASN A 198 -4.63 -17.54 4.51
CA ASN A 198 -5.71 -18.52 4.57
C ASN A 198 -6.21 -18.84 5.99
N GLY A 199 -5.67 -18.17 7.01
CA GLY A 199 -6.16 -18.27 8.39
C GLY A 199 -5.46 -19.29 9.27
N ASP A 200 -4.36 -19.91 8.83
CA ASP A 200 -3.53 -20.75 9.68
C ASP A 200 -2.55 -19.89 10.51
N GLY A 201 -3.12 -19.09 11.41
CA GLY A 201 -2.36 -18.29 12.38
C GLY A 201 -1.81 -19.08 13.56
N SER A 202 -1.75 -20.42 13.47
CA SER A 202 -1.38 -21.30 14.61
C SER A 202 0.09 -21.13 15.03
N GLY A 203 0.91 -20.41 14.27
CA GLY A 203 2.34 -20.21 14.55
C GLY A 203 3.17 -21.52 14.57
N ARG A 204 2.56 -22.65 14.19
CA ARG A 204 3.25 -23.94 14.13
C ARG A 204 4.14 -24.00 12.89
N ILE A 205 5.43 -23.89 13.10
CA ILE A 205 6.44 -24.24 12.09
C ILE A 205 6.31 -25.75 11.86
N GLN A 206 5.78 -26.15 10.71
CA GLN A 206 5.90 -27.54 10.28
C GLN A 206 7.37 -27.74 9.86
N ARG A 207 8.09 -28.49 10.65
CA ARG A 207 9.44 -28.96 10.34
C ARG A 207 9.40 -30.16 9.40
#